data_b438592bd05cb0e47240b012e72448de
#
_entry.id   b438592bd05cb0e47240b012e72448de
#
_cell.length_a   1.000
_cell.length_b   1.000
_cell.length_c   1.000
_cell.angle_alpha   90.00
_cell.angle_beta   90.00
_cell.angle_gamma   90.00
#
_symmetry.space_group_name_H-M   'P 1'
#
loop_
_entity.id
_entity.type
_entity.pdbx_description
1 polymer ?
#
loop_
_entity_poly.entity_id
_entity_poly.type
_entity_poly.pdbx_seq_one_letter_code
_entity_poly.pdbx_strand_id
1 'polypeptide(L)'
;MKKKPVPSTTPAGIESPPSGTKGAAVPPAAKPPRFPQLTMDQLSEQQRPLGEQVMKVSSVGLGGPYNSLLRSPVLGQRIFDLLHYLRWNTSVPLHLNEFAILITGRLWRSQVEWFAHAPIAIKAGLSPEIVAHLKENRRPANMKPEEAVVYDFVMELSTKHQVSDGTFTRAKSLLGEQQIVDLAAVTGTYVTLAMLMAVAEETVPPGKEPPFQASEP
;
A
#
# COMPACT_ATOMS: atom_id res chain seq x y z
N MET A 1 -83.88 -30.17 26.83
CA MET A 1 -82.87 -29.97 25.76
C MET A 1 -82.54 -28.47 25.76
N LYS A 2 -81.35 -28.11 26.27
CA LYS A 2 -80.91 -26.69 26.38
C LYS A 2 -79.99 -26.43 25.13
N LYS A 3 -80.37 -25.46 24.31
CA LYS A 3 -79.56 -24.98 23.18
C LYS A 3 -78.36 -24.11 23.68
N LYS A 4 -77.16 -24.46 23.27
CA LYS A 4 -75.96 -23.64 23.49
C LYS A 4 -75.96 -22.44 22.55
N PRO A 5 -75.44 -21.27 22.96
CA PRO A 5 -75.28 -20.11 22.08
C PRO A 5 -74.04 -20.21 21.20
N VAL A 6 -74.12 -19.66 19.98
CA VAL A 6 -73.07 -19.56 18.98
C VAL A 6 -72.22 -18.36 19.30
N PRO A 7 -70.87 -18.41 19.24
CA PRO A 7 -70.02 -17.25 19.45
C PRO A 7 -69.95 -16.37 18.20
N SER A 8 -70.11 -15.08 18.41
CA SER A 8 -69.93 -13.99 17.43
C SER A 8 -68.47 -13.82 17.09
N THR A 9 -68.09 -13.91 15.83
CA THR A 9 -66.77 -13.57 15.30
C THR A 9 -66.76 -12.10 14.84
N THR A 10 -65.99 -11.28 15.53
CA THR A 10 -65.64 -9.91 15.14
C THR A 10 -64.50 -9.99 14.08
N PRO A 11 -64.56 -9.26 12.97
CA PRO A 11 -63.47 -9.26 12.02
C PRO A 11 -62.24 -8.50 12.53
N ALA A 12 -61.07 -9.12 12.37
CA ALA A 12 -59.79 -8.55 12.75
C ALA A 12 -59.47 -7.31 11.94
N GLY A 13 -59.02 -6.29 12.67
CA GLY A 13 -58.57 -5.01 12.06
C GLY A 13 -57.35 -5.21 11.18
N ILE A 14 -57.37 -4.51 10.06
CA ILE A 14 -56.26 -4.42 9.13
C ILE A 14 -55.18 -3.53 9.76
N GLU A 15 -54.11 -4.16 10.24
CA GLU A 15 -52.90 -3.44 10.66
C GLU A 15 -52.21 -2.80 9.42
N SER A 16 -52.02 -1.49 9.48
CA SER A 16 -51.25 -0.74 8.50
C SER A 16 -49.76 -1.13 8.57
N PRO A 17 -49.02 -1.27 7.45
CA PRO A 17 -47.61 -1.62 7.49
C PRO A 17 -46.80 -0.47 8.11
N PRO A 18 -45.69 -0.76 8.83
CA PRO A 18 -44.86 0.25 9.46
C PRO A 18 -44.18 1.10 8.39
N SER A 19 -44.52 2.38 8.33
CA SER A 19 -43.80 3.40 7.56
C SER A 19 -42.48 3.70 8.27
N GLY A 20 -41.36 3.47 7.56
CA GLY A 20 -40.07 3.95 8.07
C GLY A 20 -38.87 3.13 7.64
N THR A 21 -38.67 2.88 6.33
CA THR A 21 -37.31 2.65 5.85
C THR A 21 -36.56 3.97 5.96
N LYS A 22 -35.75 4.11 7.03
CA LYS A 22 -34.72 5.16 7.08
C LYS A 22 -33.84 4.93 5.86
N GLY A 23 -33.90 5.84 4.89
CA GLY A 23 -33.03 5.85 3.73
C GLY A 23 -31.59 5.79 4.22
N ALA A 24 -30.85 4.76 3.78
CA ALA A 24 -29.43 4.71 3.99
C ALA A 24 -28.83 6.00 3.44
N ALA A 25 -28.14 6.77 4.28
CA ALA A 25 -27.47 7.99 3.85
C ALA A 25 -26.52 7.62 2.73
N VAL A 26 -26.69 8.22 1.56
CA VAL A 26 -25.77 8.09 0.44
C VAL A 26 -24.41 8.58 0.96
N PRO A 27 -23.34 7.75 0.92
CA PRO A 27 -22.05 8.20 1.37
C PRO A 27 -21.65 9.45 0.59
N PRO A 28 -21.01 10.45 1.21
CA PRO A 28 -20.59 11.66 0.53
C PRO A 28 -19.73 11.29 -0.68
N ALA A 29 -19.96 11.94 -1.81
CA ALA A 29 -19.19 11.72 -3.02
C ALA A 29 -17.70 11.84 -2.72
N ALA A 30 -16.91 10.83 -3.09
CA ALA A 30 -15.48 10.82 -2.87
C ALA A 30 -14.85 12.08 -3.49
N LYS A 31 -13.98 12.75 -2.72
CA LYS A 31 -13.24 13.93 -3.21
C LYS A 31 -12.46 13.53 -4.48
N PRO A 32 -12.51 14.33 -5.56
CA PRO A 32 -11.73 14.04 -6.75
C PRO A 32 -10.23 14.02 -6.42
N PRO A 33 -9.44 13.12 -7.04
CA PRO A 33 -8.01 13.07 -6.82
C PRO A 33 -7.34 14.38 -7.28
N ARG A 34 -6.29 14.80 -6.56
CA ARG A 34 -5.51 16.01 -6.93
C ARG A 34 -4.90 15.88 -8.32
N PHE A 35 -4.46 14.69 -8.67
CA PHE A 35 -3.97 14.36 -10.00
C PHE A 35 -4.90 13.32 -10.63
N PRO A 36 -5.82 13.75 -11.53
CA PRO A 36 -6.65 12.80 -12.28
C PRO A 36 -5.76 11.78 -13.00
N GLN A 37 -6.13 10.51 -12.95
CA GLN A 37 -5.35 9.47 -13.60
C GLN A 37 -5.32 9.67 -15.10
N LEU A 38 -4.11 9.67 -15.69
CA LEU A 38 -3.92 9.78 -17.13
C LEU A 38 -4.14 8.43 -17.80
N THR A 39 -4.69 8.48 -18.99
CA THR A 39 -4.75 7.36 -19.93
C THR A 39 -3.69 7.52 -21.02
N MET A 40 -3.35 6.46 -21.74
CA MET A 40 -2.29 6.49 -22.77
C MET A 40 -2.56 7.49 -23.89
N ASP A 41 -3.81 7.71 -24.25
CA ASP A 41 -4.25 8.68 -25.26
C ASP A 41 -4.13 10.13 -24.81
N GLN A 42 -4.16 10.39 -23.49
CA GLN A 42 -4.01 11.71 -22.89
C GLN A 42 -2.55 12.13 -22.69
N LEU A 43 -1.60 11.20 -22.87
CA LEU A 43 -0.19 11.51 -22.69
C LEU A 43 0.34 12.44 -23.78
N SER A 44 1.06 13.49 -23.36
CA SER A 44 1.85 14.32 -24.27
C SER A 44 3.00 13.52 -24.89
N GLU A 45 3.61 14.07 -25.94
CA GLU A 45 4.78 13.47 -26.59
C GLU A 45 5.93 13.22 -25.60
N GLN A 46 6.13 14.12 -24.64
CA GLN A 46 7.18 13.97 -23.61
C GLN A 46 6.86 12.89 -22.55
N GLN A 47 5.57 12.65 -22.28
CA GLN A 47 5.14 11.65 -21.30
C GLN A 47 5.06 10.23 -21.88
N ARG A 48 4.81 10.13 -23.18
CA ARG A 48 4.52 8.87 -23.86
C ARG A 48 5.62 7.81 -23.70
N PRO A 49 6.93 8.13 -23.85
CA PRO A 49 7.98 7.13 -23.70
C PRO A 49 8.01 6.50 -22.30
N LEU A 50 7.82 7.30 -21.25
CA LEU A 50 7.71 6.80 -19.88
C LEU A 50 6.43 5.95 -19.69
N GLY A 51 5.29 6.43 -20.18
CA GLY A 51 4.02 5.70 -20.11
C GLY A 51 4.09 4.32 -20.75
N GLU A 52 4.70 4.20 -21.90
CA GLU A 52 4.91 2.92 -22.62
C GLU A 52 5.80 1.95 -21.83
N GLN A 53 6.83 2.45 -21.15
CA GLN A 53 7.69 1.62 -20.30
C GLN A 53 6.94 1.16 -19.05
N VAL A 54 6.20 2.06 -18.40
CA VAL A 54 5.38 1.76 -17.23
C VAL A 54 4.35 0.66 -17.56
N MET A 55 3.67 0.75 -18.69
CA MET A 55 2.66 -0.25 -19.11
C MET A 55 3.23 -1.67 -19.28
N LYS A 56 4.52 -1.82 -19.52
CA LYS A 56 5.18 -3.13 -19.65
C LYS A 56 5.41 -3.83 -18.29
N VAL A 57 5.47 -3.07 -17.19
CA VAL A 57 5.88 -3.59 -15.88
C VAL A 57 4.83 -3.37 -14.78
N SER A 58 3.88 -2.46 -14.98
CA SER A 58 2.87 -2.11 -13.99
C SER A 58 1.64 -3.01 -14.06
N SER A 59 1.24 -3.57 -12.93
CA SER A 59 -0.03 -4.31 -12.81
C SER A 59 -1.27 -3.41 -12.64
N VAL A 60 -1.05 -2.11 -12.41
CA VAL A 60 -2.11 -1.11 -12.19
C VAL A 60 -2.11 -0.01 -13.28
N GLY A 61 -1.46 -0.27 -14.40
CA GLY A 61 -1.34 0.70 -15.49
C GLY A 61 -0.56 1.95 -15.08
N LEU A 62 -1.05 3.12 -15.46
CA LEU A 62 -0.42 4.42 -15.17
C LEU A 62 -0.77 4.99 -13.78
N GLY A 63 -1.42 4.21 -12.91
CA GLY A 63 -1.82 4.62 -11.56
C GLY A 63 -0.71 4.52 -10.51
N GLY A 64 -1.06 4.84 -9.26
CA GLY A 64 -0.12 4.86 -8.14
C GLY A 64 1.00 5.89 -8.36
N PRO A 65 2.25 5.56 -8.02
CA PRO A 65 3.36 6.51 -8.15
C PRO A 65 3.60 6.97 -9.58
N TYR A 66 3.24 6.15 -10.58
CA TYR A 66 3.46 6.47 -11.99
C TYR A 66 2.60 7.64 -12.46
N ASN A 67 1.38 7.82 -11.91
CA ASN A 67 0.56 8.97 -12.20
C ASN A 67 1.27 10.29 -11.82
N SER A 68 1.93 10.31 -10.67
CA SER A 68 2.75 11.46 -10.24
C SER A 68 4.01 11.64 -11.11
N LEU A 69 4.72 10.55 -11.41
CA LEU A 69 5.94 10.60 -12.22
C LEU A 69 5.69 11.11 -13.64
N LEU A 70 4.56 10.78 -14.23
CA LEU A 70 4.16 11.28 -15.55
C LEU A 70 3.95 12.80 -15.59
N ARG A 71 3.69 13.47 -14.45
CA ARG A 71 3.58 14.94 -14.38
C ARG A 71 4.92 15.66 -14.54
N SER A 72 6.03 14.96 -14.32
CA SER A 72 7.38 15.46 -14.54
C SER A 72 8.18 14.40 -15.30
N PRO A 73 7.98 14.26 -16.62
CA PRO A 73 8.45 13.10 -17.38
C PRO A 73 9.97 12.95 -17.37
N VAL A 74 10.75 14.03 -17.32
CA VAL A 74 12.22 13.96 -17.23
C VAL A 74 12.66 13.39 -15.88
N LEU A 75 12.11 13.88 -14.76
CA LEU A 75 12.36 13.34 -13.42
C LEU A 75 11.78 11.92 -13.32
N GLY A 76 10.58 11.75 -13.83
CA GLY A 76 9.88 10.46 -13.83
C GLY A 76 10.67 9.36 -14.49
N GLN A 77 11.31 9.64 -15.63
CA GLN A 77 12.19 8.66 -16.31
C GLN A 77 13.38 8.28 -15.42
N ARG A 78 14.04 9.25 -14.77
CA ARG A 78 15.18 8.96 -13.88
C ARG A 78 14.79 8.09 -12.68
N ILE A 79 13.66 8.39 -12.08
CA ILE A 79 13.13 7.59 -10.97
C ILE A 79 12.70 6.20 -11.47
N PHE A 80 12.09 6.10 -12.65
CA PHE A 80 11.70 4.83 -13.24
C PHE A 80 12.91 3.93 -13.54
N ASP A 81 13.99 4.49 -14.07
CA ASP A 81 15.24 3.75 -14.33
C ASP A 81 15.84 3.22 -13.02
N LEU A 82 15.86 4.05 -11.97
CA LEU A 82 16.30 3.64 -10.64
C LEU A 82 15.39 2.54 -10.04
N LEU A 83 14.07 2.70 -10.14
CA LEU A 83 13.11 1.69 -9.70
C LEU A 83 13.29 0.37 -10.45
N HIS A 84 13.55 0.44 -11.75
CA HIS A 84 13.79 -0.75 -12.55
C HIS A 84 15.02 -1.53 -12.04
N TYR A 85 16.09 -0.83 -11.69
CA TYR A 85 17.25 -1.46 -11.06
C TYR A 85 16.89 -2.05 -9.70
N LEU A 86 16.33 -1.25 -8.79
CA LEU A 86 16.04 -1.64 -7.41
C LEU A 86 15.03 -2.77 -7.27
N ARG A 87 14.13 -2.95 -8.23
CA ARG A 87 13.11 -4.02 -8.17
C ARG A 87 13.53 -5.32 -8.82
N TRP A 88 14.32 -5.26 -9.89
CA TRP A 88 14.60 -6.45 -10.71
C TRP A 88 16.08 -6.77 -10.90
N ASN A 89 16.98 -5.83 -10.58
CA ASN A 89 18.41 -5.98 -10.83
C ASN A 89 19.27 -5.71 -9.60
N THR A 90 18.68 -5.40 -8.46
CA THR A 90 19.39 -5.19 -7.19
C THR A 90 20.06 -6.47 -6.71
N SER A 91 21.14 -6.31 -5.95
CA SER A 91 21.80 -7.41 -5.26
C SER A 91 21.05 -7.93 -4.04
N VAL A 92 20.05 -7.18 -3.55
CA VAL A 92 19.25 -7.56 -2.36
C VAL A 92 18.25 -8.67 -2.75
N PRO A 93 18.23 -9.80 -2.03
CA PRO A 93 17.24 -10.86 -2.25
C PRO A 93 15.81 -10.32 -2.20
N LEU A 94 14.94 -10.79 -3.12
CA LEU A 94 13.60 -10.22 -3.32
C LEU A 94 12.79 -10.10 -2.04
N HIS A 95 12.76 -11.14 -1.18
CA HIS A 95 11.99 -11.08 0.08
C HIS A 95 12.52 -10.02 1.05
N LEU A 96 13.83 -9.75 1.08
CA LEU A 96 14.43 -8.71 1.91
C LEU A 96 14.19 -7.32 1.31
N ASN A 97 14.26 -7.21 -0.01
CA ASN A 97 13.94 -5.97 -0.73
C ASN A 97 12.49 -5.55 -0.49
N GLU A 98 11.55 -6.47 -0.69
CA GLU A 98 10.12 -6.23 -0.43
C GLU A 98 9.85 -5.94 1.07
N PHE A 99 10.60 -6.57 1.98
CA PHE A 99 10.49 -6.27 3.40
C PHE A 99 10.92 -4.83 3.72
N ALA A 100 12.03 -4.35 3.15
CA ALA A 100 12.45 -2.96 3.28
C ALA A 100 11.39 -1.98 2.74
N ILE A 101 10.77 -2.30 1.60
CA ILE A 101 9.68 -1.54 1.01
C ILE A 101 8.47 -1.48 1.96
N LEU A 102 8.08 -2.63 2.55
CA LEU A 102 6.96 -2.67 3.50
C LEU A 102 7.24 -1.88 4.78
N ILE A 103 8.47 -1.92 5.32
CA ILE A 103 8.85 -1.11 6.48
C ILE A 103 8.69 0.37 6.16
N THR A 104 9.22 0.81 5.01
CA THR A 104 9.11 2.19 4.53
C THR A 104 7.65 2.58 4.31
N GLY A 105 6.89 1.75 3.61
CA GLY A 105 5.46 1.96 3.35
C GLY A 105 4.64 2.05 4.65
N ARG A 106 4.99 1.27 5.68
CA ARG A 106 4.33 1.35 6.98
C ARG A 106 4.65 2.65 7.72
N LEU A 107 5.92 3.05 7.74
CA LEU A 107 6.35 4.31 8.37
C LEU A 107 5.69 5.54 7.72
N TRP A 108 5.57 5.53 6.40
CA TRP A 108 4.92 6.58 5.63
C TRP A 108 3.40 6.41 5.51
N ARG A 109 2.84 5.33 6.07
CA ARG A 109 1.41 4.98 5.97
C ARG A 109 0.92 4.97 4.52
N SER A 110 1.80 4.58 3.60
CA SER A 110 1.54 4.52 2.18
C SER A 110 0.63 3.34 1.85
N GLN A 111 -0.67 3.62 1.72
CA GLN A 111 -1.71 2.61 1.45
C GLN A 111 -1.43 1.86 0.14
N VAL A 112 -1.03 2.59 -0.89
CA VAL A 112 -0.79 2.05 -2.23
C VAL A 112 0.43 1.15 -2.24
N GLU A 113 1.54 1.56 -1.60
CA GLU A 113 2.75 0.73 -1.49
C GLU A 113 2.46 -0.56 -0.73
N TRP A 114 1.81 -0.46 0.42
CA TRP A 114 1.47 -1.65 1.19
C TRP A 114 0.57 -2.59 0.40
N PHE A 115 -0.47 -2.07 -0.24
CA PHE A 115 -1.41 -2.85 -1.04
C PHE A 115 -0.70 -3.60 -2.17
N ALA A 116 0.24 -2.95 -2.84
CA ALA A 116 0.98 -3.55 -3.95
C ALA A 116 2.04 -4.55 -3.47
N HIS A 117 2.78 -4.24 -2.40
CA HIS A 117 4.00 -4.95 -2.04
C HIS A 117 3.79 -6.08 -1.02
N ALA A 118 2.77 -6.03 -0.15
CA ALA A 118 2.54 -7.08 0.83
C ALA A 118 2.31 -8.48 0.20
N PRO A 119 1.50 -8.63 -0.86
CA PRO A 119 1.35 -9.91 -1.55
C PRO A 119 2.65 -10.39 -2.22
N ILE A 120 3.45 -9.46 -2.74
CA ILE A 120 4.73 -9.79 -3.39
C ILE A 120 5.73 -10.28 -2.35
N ALA A 121 5.84 -9.61 -1.22
CA ALA A 121 6.71 -9.99 -0.11
C ALA A 121 6.42 -11.42 0.38
N ILE A 122 5.14 -11.73 0.61
CA ILE A 122 4.71 -13.08 1.04
C ILE A 122 5.05 -14.12 -0.04
N LYS A 123 4.76 -13.82 -1.30
CA LYS A 123 5.10 -14.72 -2.42
C LYS A 123 6.60 -14.91 -2.57
N ALA A 124 7.41 -13.92 -2.23
CA ALA A 124 8.87 -13.99 -2.25
C ALA A 124 9.45 -14.77 -1.06
N GLY A 125 8.63 -15.18 -0.07
CA GLY A 125 9.05 -16.01 1.05
C GLY A 125 9.13 -15.30 2.40
N LEU A 126 8.70 -14.03 2.49
CA LEU A 126 8.54 -13.37 3.78
C LEU A 126 7.34 -13.97 4.53
N SER A 127 7.51 -14.30 5.82
CA SER A 127 6.44 -14.88 6.61
C SER A 127 5.20 -13.96 6.69
N PRO A 128 3.98 -14.50 6.47
CA PRO A 128 2.75 -13.73 6.68
C PRO A 128 2.62 -13.14 8.09
N GLU A 129 3.20 -13.82 9.11
CA GLU A 129 3.23 -13.33 10.49
C GLU A 129 4.09 -12.06 10.62
N ILE A 130 5.25 -12.02 9.95
CA ILE A 130 6.10 -10.83 9.89
C ILE A 130 5.33 -9.64 9.27
N VAL A 131 4.64 -9.90 8.17
CA VAL A 131 3.83 -8.86 7.49
C VAL A 131 2.69 -8.39 8.40
N ALA A 132 2.02 -9.29 9.12
CA ALA A 132 0.94 -8.93 10.06
C ALA A 132 1.45 -8.07 11.22
N HIS A 133 2.54 -8.44 11.86
CA HIS A 133 3.14 -7.64 12.94
C HIS A 133 3.56 -6.25 12.45
N LEU A 134 4.19 -6.18 11.27
CA LEU A 134 4.60 -4.92 10.69
C LEU A 134 3.40 -4.03 10.36
N LYS A 135 2.30 -4.61 9.84
CA LYS A 135 1.04 -3.89 9.58
C LYS A 135 0.50 -3.20 10.84
N GLU A 136 0.62 -3.87 11.99
CA GLU A 136 0.21 -3.35 13.30
C GLU A 136 1.24 -2.39 13.93
N ASN A 137 2.25 -1.95 13.17
CA ASN A 137 3.35 -1.11 13.64
C ASN A 137 4.13 -1.72 14.82
N ARG A 138 4.24 -3.04 14.84
CA ARG A 138 5.00 -3.79 15.84
C ARG A 138 6.24 -4.41 15.22
N ARG A 139 7.34 -4.44 16.00
CA ARG A 139 8.52 -5.20 15.59
C ARG A 139 8.12 -6.66 15.36
N PRO A 140 8.38 -7.23 14.18
CA PRO A 140 8.06 -8.63 13.94
C PRO A 140 8.85 -9.56 14.87
N ALA A 141 8.19 -10.63 15.32
CA ALA A 141 8.84 -11.75 15.98
C ALA A 141 9.35 -12.76 14.95
N ASN A 142 10.18 -13.70 15.39
CA ASN A 142 10.62 -14.87 14.60
C ASN A 142 11.28 -14.52 13.25
N MET A 143 11.91 -13.33 13.14
CA MET A 143 12.68 -12.95 11.97
C MET A 143 13.97 -13.78 11.88
N LYS A 144 14.33 -14.17 10.65
CA LYS A 144 15.65 -14.73 10.37
C LYS A 144 16.73 -13.65 10.60
N PRO A 145 18.02 -14.04 10.78
CA PRO A 145 19.09 -13.07 11.04
C PRO A 145 19.17 -11.94 9.99
N GLU A 146 19.04 -12.27 8.71
CA GLU A 146 19.05 -11.31 7.61
C GLU A 146 17.80 -10.40 7.58
N GLU A 147 16.63 -10.94 7.94
CA GLU A 147 15.39 -10.16 8.08
C GLU A 147 15.49 -9.19 9.26
N ALA A 148 16.03 -9.66 10.40
CA ALA A 148 16.20 -8.82 11.59
C ALA A 148 17.16 -7.65 11.34
N VAL A 149 18.25 -7.88 10.60
CA VAL A 149 19.20 -6.80 10.29
C VAL A 149 18.62 -5.82 9.28
N VAL A 150 17.86 -6.27 8.30
CA VAL A 150 17.14 -5.37 7.36
C VAL A 150 16.14 -4.51 8.13
N TYR A 151 15.35 -5.10 9.03
CA TYR A 151 14.43 -4.36 9.87
C TYR A 151 15.13 -3.26 10.69
N ASP A 152 16.20 -3.66 11.44
CA ASP A 152 16.94 -2.72 12.28
C ASP A 152 17.57 -1.60 11.46
N PHE A 153 18.18 -1.94 10.32
CA PHE A 153 18.82 -1.00 9.41
C PHE A 153 17.83 0.04 8.87
N VAL A 154 16.71 -0.42 8.30
CA VAL A 154 15.70 0.49 7.72
C VAL A 154 15.04 1.34 8.79
N MET A 155 14.73 0.76 9.97
CA MET A 155 14.15 1.51 11.08
C MET A 155 15.10 2.56 11.63
N GLU A 156 16.36 2.23 11.86
CA GLU A 156 17.35 3.19 12.35
C GLU A 156 17.57 4.32 11.34
N LEU A 157 17.76 3.97 10.05
CA LEU A 157 17.96 4.95 8.99
C LEU A 157 16.76 5.89 8.85
N SER A 158 15.54 5.37 8.91
CA SER A 158 14.32 6.14 8.69
C SER A 158 13.88 6.95 9.91
N THR A 159 14.18 6.50 11.14
CA THR A 159 13.68 7.16 12.37
C THR A 159 14.74 7.94 13.13
N LYS A 160 16.03 7.52 13.03
CA LYS A 160 17.16 8.17 13.70
C LYS A 160 18.06 8.93 12.71
N HIS A 161 17.84 8.76 11.39
CA HIS A 161 18.65 9.33 10.30
C HIS A 161 20.13 8.93 10.36
N GLN A 162 20.40 7.78 10.94
CA GLN A 162 21.72 7.17 11.05
C GLN A 162 21.56 5.67 11.29
N VAL A 163 22.62 4.91 11.04
CA VAL A 163 22.70 3.48 11.36
C VAL A 163 23.79 3.30 12.42
N SER A 164 23.49 2.61 13.51
CA SER A 164 24.48 2.34 14.57
C SER A 164 25.59 1.41 14.08
N ASP A 165 26.78 1.53 14.68
CA ASP A 165 27.93 0.66 14.33
C ASP A 165 27.61 -0.82 14.51
N GLY A 166 26.82 -1.17 15.53
CA GLY A 166 26.37 -2.55 15.78
C GLY A 166 25.47 -3.09 14.67
N THR A 167 24.50 -2.28 14.19
CA THR A 167 23.63 -2.64 13.07
C THR A 167 24.42 -2.68 11.77
N PHE A 168 25.30 -1.70 11.52
CA PHE A 168 26.15 -1.68 10.32
C PHE A 168 27.06 -2.90 10.26
N THR A 169 27.74 -3.27 11.36
CA THR A 169 28.63 -4.44 11.42
C THR A 169 27.87 -5.73 11.10
N ARG A 170 26.68 -5.92 11.67
CA ARG A 170 25.83 -7.08 11.36
C ARG A 170 25.37 -7.08 9.89
N ALA A 171 24.95 -5.91 9.39
CA ALA A 171 24.52 -5.79 8.00
C ALA A 171 25.67 -6.11 7.05
N LYS A 172 26.88 -5.60 7.32
CA LYS A 172 28.07 -5.89 6.52
C LYS A 172 28.42 -7.38 6.51
N SER A 173 28.30 -8.04 7.65
CA SER A 173 28.58 -9.49 7.77
C SER A 173 27.57 -10.35 7.03
N LEU A 174 26.28 -10.00 7.05
CA LEU A 174 25.20 -10.82 6.49
C LEU A 174 24.88 -10.48 5.02
N LEU A 175 24.98 -9.22 4.65
CA LEU A 175 24.53 -8.70 3.34
C LEU A 175 25.69 -8.26 2.44
N GLY A 176 26.80 -7.80 3.04
CA GLY A 176 27.90 -7.18 2.31
C GLY A 176 27.64 -5.73 1.89
N GLU A 177 28.65 -5.05 1.39
CA GLU A 177 28.63 -3.60 1.13
C GLU A 177 27.66 -3.22 0.01
N GLN A 178 27.59 -3.99 -1.07
CA GLN A 178 26.70 -3.70 -2.19
C GLN A 178 25.23 -3.74 -1.75
N GLN A 179 24.82 -4.78 -1.03
CA GLN A 179 23.42 -4.89 -0.57
C GLN A 179 23.07 -3.80 0.45
N ILE A 180 24.01 -3.34 1.27
CA ILE A 180 23.80 -2.20 2.18
C ILE A 180 23.50 -0.92 1.38
N VAL A 181 24.25 -0.66 0.32
CA VAL A 181 24.02 0.52 -0.55
C VAL A 181 22.68 0.40 -1.26
N ASP A 182 22.39 -0.76 -1.85
CA ASP A 182 21.10 -1.01 -2.51
C ASP A 182 19.93 -0.90 -1.51
N LEU A 183 20.09 -1.40 -0.28
CA LEU A 183 19.07 -1.30 0.78
C LEU A 183 18.80 0.16 1.20
N ALA A 184 19.84 0.97 1.31
CA ALA A 184 19.67 2.40 1.57
C ALA A 184 18.99 3.10 0.37
N ALA A 185 19.35 2.74 -0.85
CA ALA A 185 18.77 3.30 -2.07
C ALA A 185 17.28 2.93 -2.22
N VAL A 186 16.90 1.66 -2.00
CA VAL A 186 15.48 1.27 -2.05
C VAL A 186 14.66 1.99 -0.98
N THR A 187 15.18 2.08 0.25
CA THR A 187 14.51 2.81 1.34
C THR A 187 14.24 4.26 0.94
N GLY A 188 15.26 5.01 0.51
CA GLY A 188 15.11 6.41 0.10
C GLY A 188 14.20 6.61 -1.11
N THR A 189 14.27 5.71 -2.08
CA THR A 189 13.42 5.77 -3.27
C THR A 189 11.94 5.56 -2.91
N TYR A 190 11.63 4.60 -2.05
CA TYR A 190 10.24 4.37 -1.61
C TYR A 190 9.72 5.47 -0.68
N VAL A 191 10.58 6.13 0.09
CA VAL A 191 10.22 7.39 0.77
C VAL A 191 9.80 8.46 -0.24
N THR A 192 10.57 8.63 -1.33
CA THR A 192 10.24 9.59 -2.39
C THR A 192 8.89 9.27 -3.05
N LEU A 193 8.63 7.99 -3.34
CA LEU A 193 7.35 7.56 -3.92
C LEU A 193 6.19 7.77 -2.95
N ALA A 194 6.36 7.46 -1.67
CA ALA A 194 5.36 7.71 -0.63
C ALA A 194 5.02 9.21 -0.54
N MET A 195 6.03 10.08 -0.58
CA MET A 195 5.83 11.54 -0.62
C MET A 195 5.03 11.98 -1.85
N LEU A 196 5.38 11.48 -3.03
CA LEU A 196 4.67 11.82 -4.28
C LEU A 196 3.21 11.35 -4.23
N MET A 197 2.95 10.15 -3.73
CA MET A 197 1.60 9.62 -3.57
C MET A 197 0.81 10.38 -2.50
N ALA A 198 1.44 10.80 -1.42
CA ALA A 198 0.82 11.65 -0.39
C ALA A 198 0.42 13.02 -0.96
N VAL A 199 1.30 13.66 -1.75
CA VAL A 199 0.99 14.93 -2.44
C VAL A 199 -0.18 14.76 -3.41
N ALA A 200 -0.23 13.65 -4.15
CA ALA A 200 -1.28 13.35 -5.13
C ALA A 200 -2.59 12.89 -4.46
N GLU A 201 -2.58 12.56 -3.16
CA GLU A 201 -3.67 11.88 -2.45
C GLU A 201 -4.05 10.55 -3.14
N GLU A 202 -3.03 9.82 -3.61
CA GLU A 202 -3.25 8.51 -4.27
C GLU A 202 -3.86 7.51 -3.28
N THR A 203 -4.83 6.76 -3.76
CA THR A 203 -5.56 5.74 -2.99
C THR A 203 -5.39 4.36 -3.62
N VAL A 204 -5.72 3.33 -2.87
CA VAL A 204 -5.84 1.98 -3.42
C VAL A 204 -6.89 1.95 -4.54
N PRO A 205 -6.84 0.98 -5.47
CA PRO A 205 -7.79 0.89 -6.56
C PRO A 205 -9.25 0.90 -6.09
N PRO A 206 -10.18 1.45 -6.88
CA PRO A 206 -11.60 1.47 -6.54
C PRO A 206 -12.14 0.09 -6.14
N GLY A 207 -12.92 0.03 -5.07
CA GLY A 207 -13.51 -1.22 -4.54
C GLY A 207 -12.54 -2.07 -3.71
N LYS A 208 -11.33 -1.59 -3.44
CA LYS A 208 -10.38 -2.22 -2.52
C LYS A 208 -10.36 -1.48 -1.18
N GLU A 209 -10.25 -2.24 -0.09
CA GLU A 209 -10.09 -1.66 1.24
C GLU A 209 -8.66 -1.17 1.47
N PRO A 210 -8.50 0.03 2.06
CA PRO A 210 -7.19 0.51 2.47
C PRO A 210 -6.55 -0.42 3.52
N PRO A 211 -5.26 -0.75 3.41
CA PRO A 211 -4.57 -1.61 4.38
C PRO A 211 -4.54 -1.05 5.81
N PHE A 212 -4.51 0.28 5.95
CA PHE A 212 -4.45 0.98 7.24
C PHE A 212 -5.68 1.84 7.44
N GLN A 213 -6.14 1.99 8.68
CA GLN A 213 -7.21 2.93 9.01
C GLN A 213 -6.70 4.37 8.90
N ALA A 214 -7.56 5.30 8.46
CA ALA A 214 -7.19 6.71 8.25
C ALA A 214 -6.81 7.43 9.56
N SER A 215 -7.30 6.95 10.70
CA SER A 215 -7.20 7.58 12.03
C SER A 215 -6.07 7.05 12.93
N GLU A 216 -5.26 6.10 12.47
CA GLU A 216 -4.13 5.64 13.28
C GLU A 216 -2.96 6.65 13.20
N PRO A 217 -2.45 7.15 14.34
CA PRO A 217 -1.33 8.07 14.39
C PRO A 217 -0.01 7.44 13.94
#